data_05b892766058a9734526338cac68a73d
#
_entry.id   05b892766058a9734526338cac68a73d
#
_cell.length_a   1.000
_cell.length_b   1.000
_cell.length_c   1.000
_cell.angle_alpha   90.00
_cell.angle_beta   90.00
_cell.angle_gamma   90.00
#
_symmetry.space_group_name_H-M   'P 1'
#
loop_
_entity.id
_entity.type
_entity.pdbx_description
1 polymer ?
#
loop_
_entity_poly.entity_id
_entity_poly.type
_entity_poly.pdbx_seq_one_letter_code
_entity_poly.pdbx_strand_id
1 'polypeptide(L)'
;MGGMSVTAAATRPSAVGLGMPQVPRTRRSRAEVEAAAPVTGPKRVMLAAPRGYCAGVDRAVVAVEKALEHHGAPVYVRKEIVHNRHVVDTLTERGVVFVDELDQVPDGALTVFSAHGVSPAVVAEAAERNLETIDATCPLVTKVHREAVRFARQDKHILLIGHEGHEEVEGTYGEAPEHTTVINDVAEARTVQVDDPDNLIWLSQTTLSVDEALEIVAVLRERFPNLQDPPSDDICYATSNRQAAIKLISPECDLVIIVGSANSSNSVRLKEVAFEYGATRAERVDFANQIDEAWFEGVATVGLSSGASVPEVLVQDVLALLADYGYVQVDEVVTAEEDIIFSLPKELRAELKKAGDEARSLGGHRRGDA
;
A
#
# COMPACT_ATOMS: atom_id res chain seq x y z
N MET A 1 60.66 -2.29 29.05
CA MET A 1 59.78 -1.18 28.70
C MET A 1 58.66 -1.71 27.83
N GLY A 2 57.53 -1.96 28.50
CA GLY A 2 56.36 -2.57 27.89
C GLY A 2 55.48 -1.57 27.17
N GLY A 3 54.98 -1.96 26.02
CA GLY A 3 53.90 -1.25 25.31
C GLY A 3 52.69 -2.16 25.18
N MET A 4 51.72 -2.00 26.08
CA MET A 4 50.41 -2.65 25.96
C MET A 4 49.59 -1.92 24.91
N SER A 5 49.28 -2.63 23.81
CA SER A 5 48.32 -2.19 22.81
C SER A 5 46.91 -2.59 23.31
N VAL A 6 46.08 -1.60 23.61
CA VAL A 6 44.66 -1.77 23.95
C VAL A 6 43.86 -1.66 22.66
N THR A 7 43.37 -2.80 22.18
CA THR A 7 42.35 -2.84 21.11
C THR A 7 40.98 -2.52 21.70
N ALA A 8 40.47 -1.33 21.39
CA ALA A 8 39.08 -0.94 21.69
C ALA A 8 38.13 -1.67 20.75
N ALA A 9 37.34 -2.58 21.30
CA ALA A 9 36.21 -3.18 20.62
C ALA A 9 35.10 -2.13 20.49
N ALA A 10 34.79 -1.72 19.25
CA ALA A 10 33.65 -0.90 18.96
C ALA A 10 32.37 -1.72 19.10
N THR A 11 31.65 -1.53 20.18
CA THR A 11 30.27 -2.00 20.35
C THR A 11 29.37 -1.25 19.37
N ARG A 12 28.78 -1.97 18.41
CA ARG A 12 27.69 -1.48 17.57
C ARG A 12 26.47 -1.21 18.45
N PRO A 13 25.76 -0.08 18.28
CA PRO A 13 24.49 0.12 18.94
C PRO A 13 23.47 -0.87 18.40
N SER A 14 22.82 -1.62 19.29
CA SER A 14 21.67 -2.46 19.03
C SER A 14 20.56 -1.60 18.39
N ALA A 15 19.94 -2.12 17.34
CA ALA A 15 18.75 -1.53 16.75
C ALA A 15 17.70 -1.31 17.86
N VAL A 16 17.39 -0.06 18.13
CA VAL A 16 16.31 0.32 19.03
C VAL A 16 15.03 -0.01 18.28
N GLY A 17 14.41 -1.12 18.66
CA GLY A 17 13.05 -1.43 18.23
C GLY A 17 12.16 -0.27 18.66
N LEU A 18 11.58 0.41 17.69
CA LEU A 18 10.49 1.37 17.90
C LEU A 18 9.31 0.59 18.49
N GLY A 19 9.26 0.50 19.81
CA GLY A 19 8.11 -0.02 20.54
C GLY A 19 6.92 0.88 20.27
N MET A 20 6.07 0.51 19.31
CA MET A 20 4.76 1.10 19.17
C MET A 20 3.99 0.89 20.47
N PRO A 21 3.26 1.90 20.99
CA PRO A 21 2.44 1.72 22.18
C PRO A 21 1.45 0.58 21.89
N GLN A 22 1.49 -0.46 22.73
CA GLN A 22 0.53 -1.55 22.67
C GLN A 22 -0.84 -0.99 23.09
N VAL A 23 -1.70 -0.71 22.13
CA VAL A 23 -3.11 -0.39 22.39
C VAL A 23 -3.78 -1.68 22.88
N PRO A 24 -4.41 -1.70 24.07
CA PRO A 24 -5.04 -2.90 24.60
C PRO A 24 -6.14 -3.39 23.62
N ARG A 25 -6.02 -4.64 23.16
CA ARG A 25 -7.04 -5.30 22.32
C ARG A 25 -8.28 -5.57 23.19
N THR A 26 -9.24 -4.66 23.23
CA THR A 26 -10.57 -4.95 23.76
C THR A 26 -11.49 -5.35 22.63
N ARG A 27 -11.47 -6.64 22.30
CA ARG A 27 -12.38 -7.24 21.33
C ARG A 27 -13.77 -7.35 21.99
N ARG A 28 -14.70 -6.48 21.58
CA ARG A 28 -16.12 -6.63 21.95
C ARG A 28 -16.69 -7.86 21.23
N SER A 29 -17.46 -8.69 21.95
CA SER A 29 -18.18 -9.79 21.34
C SER A 29 -19.36 -9.26 20.49
N ARG A 30 -19.76 -10.00 19.46
CA ARG A 30 -20.92 -9.65 18.63
C ARG A 30 -22.18 -9.39 19.45
N ALA A 31 -22.40 -10.13 20.55
CA ALA A 31 -23.52 -9.95 21.46
C ALA A 31 -23.44 -8.62 22.26
N GLU A 32 -22.24 -8.13 22.59
CA GLU A 32 -22.04 -6.81 23.24
C GLU A 32 -22.26 -5.65 22.28
N VAL A 33 -22.05 -5.88 20.98
CA VAL A 33 -22.31 -4.90 19.90
C VAL A 33 -23.82 -4.79 19.61
N GLU A 34 -24.52 -5.92 19.54
CA GLU A 34 -25.99 -5.99 19.30
C GLU A 34 -26.82 -5.51 20.49
N ALA A 35 -26.26 -5.47 21.71
CA ALA A 35 -26.91 -5.01 22.93
C ALA A 35 -26.64 -3.53 23.29
N ALA A 36 -25.87 -2.81 22.50
CA ALA A 36 -25.56 -1.42 22.77
C ALA A 36 -26.81 -0.54 22.61
N ALA A 37 -27.13 0.23 23.68
CA ALA A 37 -28.19 1.21 23.64
C ALA A 37 -27.91 2.27 22.56
N PRO A 38 -28.94 2.92 21.96
CA PRO A 38 -28.74 3.94 20.97
C PRO A 38 -27.83 5.05 21.52
N VAL A 39 -26.75 5.36 20.81
CA VAL A 39 -25.75 6.32 21.23
C VAL A 39 -26.39 7.71 21.25
N THR A 40 -26.42 8.35 22.42
CA THR A 40 -27.04 9.67 22.68
C THR A 40 -25.98 10.77 22.73
N GLY A 41 -25.10 10.87 21.72
CA GLY A 41 -24.08 11.92 21.62
C GLY A 41 -24.30 12.84 20.43
N PRO A 42 -23.64 14.02 20.40
CA PRO A 42 -23.62 14.85 19.19
C PRO A 42 -22.95 14.08 18.05
N LYS A 43 -23.54 14.19 16.86
CA LYS A 43 -22.98 13.55 15.65
C LYS A 43 -21.65 14.21 15.28
N ARG A 44 -20.60 13.42 15.14
CA ARG A 44 -19.25 13.89 14.76
C ARG A 44 -18.56 12.92 13.80
N VAL A 45 -17.57 13.45 13.08
CA VAL A 45 -16.62 12.69 12.27
C VAL A 45 -15.25 12.73 12.94
N MET A 46 -14.60 11.58 13.09
CA MET A 46 -13.18 11.48 13.39
C MET A 46 -12.44 11.19 12.08
N LEU A 47 -11.74 12.21 11.57
CA LEU A 47 -11.05 12.13 10.28
C LEU A 47 -9.60 11.71 10.50
N ALA A 48 -9.26 10.47 10.12
CA ALA A 48 -7.90 9.95 10.30
C ALA A 48 -6.91 10.55 9.30
N ALA A 49 -5.72 10.89 9.78
CA ALA A 49 -4.59 11.34 8.97
C ALA A 49 -3.28 10.65 9.44
N PRO A 50 -2.36 10.28 8.50
CA PRO A 50 -2.47 10.51 7.06
C PRO A 50 -3.51 9.62 6.38
N ARG A 51 -4.01 10.09 5.26
CA ARG A 51 -4.94 9.41 4.35
C ARG A 51 -4.64 9.82 2.91
N GLY A 52 -5.33 9.22 1.94
CA GLY A 52 -5.20 9.58 0.54
C GLY A 52 -3.85 9.20 -0.07
N TYR A 53 -3.50 9.84 -1.17
CA TYR A 53 -2.31 9.50 -1.95
C TYR A 53 -1.04 9.41 -1.13
N CYS A 54 -0.33 8.27 -1.27
CA CYS A 54 1.06 8.17 -0.83
C CYS A 54 2.00 8.63 -1.95
N ALA A 55 3.27 8.86 -1.61
CA ALA A 55 4.28 9.31 -2.59
C ALA A 55 4.44 8.35 -3.79
N GLY A 56 4.27 7.03 -3.58
CA GLY A 56 4.36 6.03 -4.65
C GLY A 56 3.22 6.14 -5.65
N VAL A 57 2.00 6.29 -5.13
CA VAL A 57 0.78 6.48 -5.94
C VAL A 57 0.82 7.81 -6.68
N ASP A 58 1.11 8.91 -5.99
CA ASP A 58 1.24 10.23 -6.59
C ASP A 58 2.24 10.21 -7.76
N ARG A 59 3.42 9.63 -7.56
CA ARG A 59 4.42 9.44 -8.60
C ARG A 59 3.89 8.70 -9.82
N ALA A 60 3.12 7.62 -9.61
CA ALA A 60 2.63 6.78 -10.69
C ALA A 60 1.53 7.49 -11.51
N VAL A 61 0.58 8.14 -10.83
CA VAL A 61 -0.49 8.91 -11.49
C VAL A 61 0.09 10.07 -12.28
N VAL A 62 0.98 10.87 -11.66
CA VAL A 62 1.67 11.98 -12.35
C VAL A 62 2.50 11.50 -13.53
N ALA A 63 3.12 10.31 -13.46
CA ALA A 63 3.86 9.76 -14.59
C ALA A 63 2.96 9.51 -15.81
N VAL A 64 1.76 8.94 -15.63
CA VAL A 64 0.80 8.74 -16.72
C VAL A 64 0.28 10.07 -17.27
N GLU A 65 -0.03 11.02 -16.39
CA GLU A 65 -0.48 12.36 -16.81
C GLU A 65 0.57 13.08 -17.67
N LYS A 66 1.83 13.04 -17.23
CA LYS A 66 2.96 13.62 -17.96
C LYS A 66 3.24 12.89 -19.28
N ALA A 67 3.09 11.57 -19.29
CA ALA A 67 3.18 10.79 -20.52
C ALA A 67 2.10 11.22 -21.53
N LEU A 68 0.84 11.37 -21.11
CA LEU A 68 -0.24 11.89 -21.93
C LEU A 68 0.02 13.31 -22.44
N GLU A 69 0.50 14.21 -21.58
CA GLU A 69 0.83 15.58 -21.95
C GLU A 69 1.96 15.66 -22.99
N HIS A 70 2.96 14.77 -22.88
CA HIS A 70 4.17 14.80 -23.71
C HIS A 70 3.98 14.06 -25.05
N HIS A 71 3.38 12.86 -25.01
CA HIS A 71 3.26 11.99 -26.18
C HIS A 71 1.88 12.09 -26.84
N GLY A 72 0.86 12.57 -26.12
CA GLY A 72 -0.55 12.51 -26.54
C GLY A 72 -1.15 11.11 -26.34
N ALA A 73 -2.44 11.02 -26.58
CA ALA A 73 -3.17 9.74 -26.52
C ALA A 73 -2.99 8.93 -27.81
N PRO A 74 -3.05 7.61 -27.77
CA PRO A 74 -3.23 6.77 -26.58
C PRO A 74 -1.92 6.51 -25.82
N VAL A 75 -2.01 6.40 -24.50
CA VAL A 75 -0.98 5.85 -23.62
C VAL A 75 -1.52 4.54 -23.05
N TYR A 76 -0.78 3.44 -23.17
CA TYR A 76 -1.20 2.15 -22.66
C TYR A 76 -0.67 1.96 -21.23
N VAL A 77 -1.49 1.37 -20.37
CA VAL A 77 -1.09 1.01 -19.00
C VAL A 77 -1.42 -0.47 -18.79
N ARG A 78 -0.41 -1.29 -18.42
CA ARG A 78 -0.64 -2.68 -18.06
C ARG A 78 -1.25 -2.75 -16.69
N LYS A 79 -2.38 -3.44 -16.56
CA LYS A 79 -3.25 -3.47 -15.38
C LYS A 79 -3.72 -2.05 -15.02
N GLU A 80 -4.13 -1.84 -13.79
CA GLU A 80 -4.45 -0.51 -13.28
C GLU A 80 -3.18 0.21 -12.83
N ILE A 81 -3.04 1.50 -13.12
CA ILE A 81 -1.87 2.27 -12.65
C ILE A 81 -1.74 2.26 -11.13
N VAL A 82 -2.86 2.32 -10.45
CA VAL A 82 -3.08 2.14 -9.03
C VAL A 82 -4.50 1.59 -8.83
N HIS A 83 -4.74 0.82 -7.78
CA HIS A 83 -6.07 0.25 -7.50
C HIS A 83 -7.02 1.32 -6.97
N ASN A 84 -7.55 2.13 -7.88
CA ASN A 84 -8.59 3.12 -7.60
C ASN A 84 -9.45 3.39 -8.84
N ARG A 85 -10.73 3.07 -8.74
CA ARG A 85 -11.67 3.17 -9.85
C ARG A 85 -11.78 4.59 -10.41
N HIS A 86 -11.86 5.60 -9.56
CA HIS A 86 -11.94 7.00 -10.01
C HIS A 86 -10.70 7.41 -10.82
N VAL A 87 -9.50 6.98 -10.38
CA VAL A 87 -8.25 7.27 -11.10
C VAL A 87 -8.25 6.60 -12.46
N VAL A 88 -8.66 5.32 -12.54
CA VAL A 88 -8.75 4.57 -13.79
C VAL A 88 -9.76 5.23 -14.73
N ASP A 89 -10.96 5.55 -14.25
CA ASP A 89 -12.01 6.18 -15.05
C ASP A 89 -11.54 7.56 -15.59
N THR A 90 -10.97 8.40 -14.72
CA THR A 90 -10.49 9.74 -15.10
C THR A 90 -9.36 9.68 -16.13
N LEU A 91 -8.42 8.78 -16.00
CA LEU A 91 -7.32 8.62 -16.95
C LEU A 91 -7.83 8.03 -18.29
N THR A 92 -8.79 7.12 -18.23
CA THR A 92 -9.44 6.57 -19.44
C THR A 92 -10.14 7.67 -20.24
N GLU A 93 -10.89 8.56 -19.60
CA GLU A 93 -11.52 9.72 -20.25
C GLU A 93 -10.50 10.64 -20.93
N ARG A 94 -9.27 10.67 -20.42
CA ARG A 94 -8.15 11.47 -20.98
C ARG A 94 -7.37 10.74 -22.08
N GLY A 95 -7.73 9.48 -22.41
CA GLY A 95 -7.15 8.71 -23.50
C GLY A 95 -6.10 7.68 -23.09
N VAL A 96 -6.05 7.30 -21.81
CA VAL A 96 -5.31 6.12 -21.39
C VAL A 96 -6.09 4.86 -21.74
N VAL A 97 -5.39 3.85 -22.22
CA VAL A 97 -5.93 2.52 -22.50
C VAL A 97 -5.35 1.53 -21.49
N PHE A 98 -6.16 1.10 -20.56
CA PHE A 98 -5.78 0.05 -19.62
C PHE A 98 -5.95 -1.31 -20.28
N VAL A 99 -4.93 -2.15 -20.16
CA VAL A 99 -4.89 -3.51 -20.73
C VAL A 99 -4.51 -4.52 -19.65
N ASP A 100 -5.03 -5.72 -19.75
CA ASP A 100 -4.67 -6.77 -18.81
C ASP A 100 -3.27 -7.30 -19.06
N GLU A 101 -2.93 -7.56 -20.33
CA GLU A 101 -1.63 -8.09 -20.71
C GLU A 101 -1.06 -7.35 -21.93
N LEU A 102 0.25 -7.47 -22.13
CA LEU A 102 0.94 -6.73 -23.17
C LEU A 102 0.55 -7.13 -24.60
N ASP A 103 0.03 -8.35 -24.80
CA ASP A 103 -0.46 -8.82 -26.12
C ASP A 103 -1.60 -7.96 -26.68
N GLN A 104 -2.28 -7.20 -25.81
CA GLN A 104 -3.33 -6.25 -26.19
C GLN A 104 -2.79 -4.87 -26.60
N VAL A 105 -1.49 -4.63 -26.43
CA VAL A 105 -0.82 -3.38 -26.82
C VAL A 105 -0.31 -3.48 -28.24
N PRO A 106 -0.51 -2.47 -29.12
CA PRO A 106 0.13 -2.46 -30.44
C PRO A 106 1.66 -2.41 -30.33
N ASP A 107 2.36 -3.13 -31.24
CA ASP A 107 3.82 -3.13 -31.25
C ASP A 107 4.38 -1.71 -31.43
N GLY A 108 5.42 -1.40 -30.65
CA GLY A 108 6.05 -0.07 -30.66
C GLY A 108 5.28 1.02 -29.90
N ALA A 109 4.13 0.71 -29.27
CA ALA A 109 3.36 1.70 -28.54
C ALA A 109 3.98 2.04 -27.17
N LEU A 110 3.70 3.25 -26.67
CA LEU A 110 4.08 3.69 -25.34
C LEU A 110 3.26 2.95 -24.27
N THR A 111 3.94 2.29 -23.35
CA THR A 111 3.35 1.49 -22.29
C THR A 111 3.90 1.89 -20.93
N VAL A 112 3.03 2.08 -19.95
CA VAL A 112 3.41 2.38 -18.56
C VAL A 112 3.19 1.13 -17.71
N PHE A 113 4.20 0.75 -16.94
CA PHE A 113 4.07 -0.27 -15.89
C PHE A 113 3.55 0.38 -14.61
N SER A 114 2.63 -0.31 -13.92
CA SER A 114 1.91 0.21 -12.76
C SER A 114 2.82 0.42 -11.53
N ALA A 115 2.27 1.09 -10.52
CA ALA A 115 2.93 1.28 -9.22
C ALA A 115 3.28 -0.03 -8.52
N HIS A 116 2.56 -1.11 -8.83
CA HIS A 116 2.70 -2.44 -8.20
C HIS A 116 3.96 -3.21 -8.65
N GLY A 117 4.59 -2.76 -9.74
CA GLY A 117 5.73 -3.45 -10.33
C GLY A 117 5.33 -4.56 -11.29
N VAL A 118 6.30 -5.06 -12.01
CA VAL A 118 6.13 -6.15 -12.97
C VAL A 118 7.30 -7.13 -12.86
N SER A 119 7.07 -8.39 -13.23
CA SER A 119 8.13 -9.39 -13.29
C SER A 119 9.13 -9.12 -14.42
N PRO A 120 10.37 -9.64 -14.35
CA PRO A 120 11.33 -9.58 -15.45
C PRO A 120 10.81 -10.18 -16.76
N ALA A 121 9.90 -11.16 -16.69
CA ALA A 121 9.28 -11.75 -17.88
C ALA A 121 8.42 -10.74 -18.66
N VAL A 122 7.65 -9.90 -17.94
CA VAL A 122 6.86 -8.83 -18.56
C VAL A 122 7.76 -7.77 -19.20
N VAL A 123 8.89 -7.44 -18.55
CA VAL A 123 9.88 -6.51 -19.13
C VAL A 123 10.50 -7.08 -20.40
N ALA A 124 10.83 -8.37 -20.41
CA ALA A 124 11.37 -9.06 -21.60
C ALA A 124 10.36 -9.09 -22.75
N GLU A 125 9.10 -9.43 -22.47
CA GLU A 125 8.00 -9.39 -23.46
C GLU A 125 7.83 -7.99 -24.06
N ALA A 126 7.83 -6.93 -23.25
CA ALA A 126 7.76 -5.57 -23.74
C ALA A 126 8.92 -5.23 -24.69
N ALA A 127 10.13 -5.68 -24.37
CA ALA A 127 11.31 -5.48 -25.22
C ALA A 127 11.22 -6.28 -26.54
N GLU A 128 10.75 -7.52 -26.53
CA GLU A 128 10.54 -8.34 -27.73
C GLU A 128 9.52 -7.70 -28.69
N ARG A 129 8.51 -7.01 -28.14
CA ARG A 129 7.49 -6.31 -28.90
C ARG A 129 7.86 -4.86 -29.24
N ASN A 130 9.09 -4.45 -28.94
CA ASN A 130 9.61 -3.09 -29.15
C ASN A 130 8.73 -1.99 -28.53
N LEU A 131 8.07 -2.25 -27.39
CA LEU A 131 7.27 -1.25 -26.69
C LEU A 131 8.18 -0.18 -26.10
N GLU A 132 7.76 1.08 -26.18
CA GLU A 132 8.36 2.16 -25.42
C GLU A 132 7.84 2.08 -24.00
N THR A 133 8.71 1.92 -22.98
CA THR A 133 8.25 1.66 -21.62
C THR A 133 8.60 2.78 -20.66
N ILE A 134 7.65 3.16 -19.80
CA ILE A 134 7.84 4.01 -18.62
C ILE A 134 7.55 3.15 -17.39
N ASP A 135 8.56 2.96 -16.55
CA ASP A 135 8.40 2.18 -15.32
C ASP A 135 7.95 3.08 -14.15
N ALA A 136 6.65 3.02 -13.83
CA ALA A 136 6.07 3.75 -12.71
C ALA A 136 6.08 2.95 -11.38
N THR A 137 6.74 1.80 -11.31
CA THR A 137 6.88 1.00 -10.08
C THR A 137 7.29 1.86 -8.90
N CYS A 138 6.57 1.73 -7.79
CA CYS A 138 6.90 2.42 -6.54
C CYS A 138 8.34 2.07 -6.09
N PRO A 139 9.17 3.04 -5.70
CA PRO A 139 10.53 2.75 -5.21
C PRO A 139 10.58 1.77 -4.03
N LEU A 140 9.51 1.71 -3.21
CA LEU A 140 9.43 0.77 -2.08
C LEU A 140 9.13 -0.66 -2.56
N VAL A 141 8.36 -0.83 -3.62
CA VAL A 141 8.17 -2.12 -4.29
C VAL A 141 9.47 -2.55 -4.98
N THR A 142 10.14 -1.62 -5.69
CA THR A 142 11.46 -1.88 -6.30
C THR A 142 12.49 -2.32 -5.26
N LYS A 143 12.40 -1.85 -4.01
CA LYS A 143 13.26 -2.31 -2.90
C LYS A 143 13.07 -3.80 -2.66
N VAL A 144 11.81 -4.27 -2.53
CA VAL A 144 11.49 -5.69 -2.29
C VAL A 144 11.94 -6.57 -3.45
N HIS A 145 11.72 -6.14 -4.71
CA HIS A 145 12.24 -6.83 -5.90
C HIS A 145 13.76 -7.01 -5.85
N ARG A 146 14.50 -5.95 -5.52
CA ARG A 146 15.97 -6.02 -5.40
C ARG A 146 16.44 -6.94 -4.27
N GLU A 147 15.69 -7.00 -3.19
CA GLU A 147 15.96 -7.91 -2.08
C GLU A 147 15.72 -9.36 -2.50
N ALA A 148 14.63 -9.65 -3.21
CA ALA A 148 14.39 -10.98 -3.79
C ALA A 148 15.55 -11.44 -4.68
N VAL A 149 15.97 -10.61 -5.64
CA VAL A 149 17.14 -10.89 -6.49
C VAL A 149 18.42 -11.10 -5.67
N ARG A 150 18.65 -10.24 -4.68
CA ARG A 150 19.84 -10.30 -3.83
C ARG A 150 19.92 -11.60 -3.03
N PHE A 151 18.79 -12.02 -2.44
CA PHE A 151 18.76 -13.21 -1.59
C PHE A 151 18.79 -14.50 -2.41
N ALA A 152 18.13 -14.53 -3.58
CA ALA A 152 18.26 -15.63 -4.51
C ALA A 152 19.72 -15.84 -4.97
N ARG A 153 20.46 -14.76 -5.24
CA ARG A 153 21.91 -14.84 -5.56
C ARG A 153 22.77 -15.36 -4.40
N GLN A 154 22.26 -15.34 -3.17
CA GLN A 154 22.91 -15.93 -1.99
C GLN A 154 22.41 -17.35 -1.72
N ASP A 155 21.67 -17.92 -2.67
CA ASP A 155 21.07 -19.25 -2.59
C ASP A 155 20.09 -19.41 -1.40
N LYS A 156 19.48 -18.29 -0.97
CA LYS A 156 18.45 -18.31 0.08
C LYS A 156 17.10 -18.65 -0.51
N HIS A 157 16.33 -19.42 0.26
CA HIS A 157 14.92 -19.58 -0.04
C HIS A 157 14.10 -18.48 0.60
N ILE A 158 13.24 -17.83 -0.18
CA ILE A 158 12.46 -16.65 0.20
C ILE A 158 11.03 -17.10 0.51
N LEU A 159 10.55 -16.80 1.72
CA LEU A 159 9.15 -16.92 2.09
C LEU A 159 8.51 -15.56 1.88
N LEU A 160 7.80 -15.39 0.76
CA LEU A 160 7.16 -14.14 0.39
C LEU A 160 5.75 -14.09 0.97
N ILE A 161 5.56 -13.30 2.02
CA ILE A 161 4.26 -13.10 2.66
C ILE A 161 3.45 -12.13 1.79
N GLY A 162 2.30 -12.57 1.28
CA GLY A 162 1.47 -11.75 0.39
C GLY A 162 0.31 -12.55 -0.19
N HIS A 163 -0.60 -11.85 -0.84
CA HIS A 163 -1.78 -12.48 -1.43
C HIS A 163 -1.46 -12.97 -2.84
N GLU A 164 -1.56 -14.26 -3.06
CA GLU A 164 -1.43 -14.89 -4.39
C GLU A 164 -2.40 -14.25 -5.39
N GLY A 165 -1.93 -13.95 -6.60
CA GLY A 165 -2.71 -13.25 -7.62
C GLY A 165 -2.71 -11.72 -7.49
N HIS A 166 -2.09 -11.14 -6.47
CA HIS A 166 -1.86 -9.71 -6.41
C HIS A 166 -0.66 -9.32 -7.28
N GLU A 167 -0.78 -8.28 -8.10
CA GLU A 167 0.24 -7.84 -9.06
C GLU A 167 1.62 -7.63 -8.43
N GLU A 168 1.68 -7.03 -7.24
CA GLU A 168 2.93 -6.82 -6.50
C GLU A 168 3.60 -8.14 -6.09
N VAL A 169 2.80 -9.14 -5.71
CA VAL A 169 3.29 -10.47 -5.33
C VAL A 169 3.78 -11.21 -6.57
N GLU A 170 3.03 -11.16 -7.67
CA GLU A 170 3.45 -11.73 -8.96
C GLU A 170 4.76 -11.11 -9.46
N GLY A 171 4.90 -9.77 -9.35
CA GLY A 171 6.10 -9.04 -9.73
C GLY A 171 7.31 -9.48 -8.91
N THR A 172 7.18 -9.50 -7.59
CA THR A 172 8.26 -9.90 -6.67
C THR A 172 8.61 -11.38 -6.81
N TYR A 173 7.62 -12.26 -6.88
CA TYR A 173 7.82 -13.70 -7.13
C TYR A 173 8.59 -13.92 -8.43
N GLY A 174 8.24 -13.21 -9.49
CA GLY A 174 8.87 -13.33 -10.80
C GLY A 174 10.35 -12.93 -10.85
N GLU A 175 10.87 -12.22 -9.85
CA GLU A 175 12.30 -11.89 -9.73
C GLU A 175 13.17 -13.12 -9.41
N ALA A 176 12.61 -14.09 -8.70
CA ALA A 176 13.33 -15.30 -8.28
C ALA A 176 12.38 -16.48 -8.03
N PRO A 177 11.64 -16.98 -9.06
CA PRO A 177 10.56 -17.95 -8.84
C PRO A 177 11.05 -19.28 -8.27
N GLU A 178 12.27 -19.73 -8.64
CA GLU A 178 12.84 -21.00 -8.16
C GLU A 178 13.32 -20.92 -6.68
N HIS A 179 13.47 -19.70 -6.15
CA HIS A 179 13.88 -19.45 -4.77
C HIS A 179 12.74 -18.96 -3.87
N THR A 180 11.52 -18.80 -4.39
CA THR A 180 10.45 -18.11 -3.67
C THR A 180 9.22 -18.99 -3.48
N THR A 181 8.71 -19.04 -2.26
CA THR A 181 7.40 -19.61 -1.93
C THR A 181 6.51 -18.49 -1.38
N VAL A 182 5.32 -18.31 -1.95
CA VAL A 182 4.32 -17.36 -1.45
C VAL A 182 3.61 -17.96 -0.24
N ILE A 183 3.38 -17.13 0.78
CA ILE A 183 2.65 -17.48 2.01
C ILE A 183 1.49 -16.50 2.15
N ASN A 184 0.28 -16.99 1.98
CA ASN A 184 -0.93 -16.17 2.01
C ASN A 184 -1.39 -15.85 3.45
N ASP A 185 -1.28 -16.82 4.35
CA ASP A 185 -1.84 -16.73 5.69
C ASP A 185 -1.11 -17.60 6.72
N VAL A 186 -1.59 -17.55 7.96
CA VAL A 186 -1.09 -18.35 9.09
C VAL A 186 -1.25 -19.86 8.86
N ALA A 187 -2.29 -20.31 8.15
CA ALA A 187 -2.52 -21.73 7.91
C ALA A 187 -1.47 -22.29 6.94
N GLU A 188 -1.13 -21.53 5.89
CA GLU A 188 -0.04 -21.89 4.98
C GLU A 188 1.33 -21.82 5.68
N ALA A 189 1.55 -20.79 6.50
CA ALA A 189 2.77 -20.69 7.30
C ALA A 189 2.99 -21.92 8.20
N ARG A 190 1.92 -22.53 8.72
CA ARG A 190 1.98 -23.76 9.53
C ARG A 190 2.36 -25.01 8.73
N THR A 191 2.13 -25.02 7.44
CA THR A 191 2.23 -26.24 6.61
C THR A 191 3.31 -26.15 5.53
N VAL A 192 3.83 -24.97 5.20
CA VAL A 192 4.83 -24.78 4.15
C VAL A 192 6.01 -25.74 4.32
N GLN A 193 6.47 -26.32 3.23
CA GLN A 193 7.65 -27.19 3.17
C GLN A 193 8.76 -26.45 2.44
N VAL A 194 9.99 -26.60 2.93
CA VAL A 194 11.19 -26.01 2.35
C VAL A 194 12.30 -27.05 2.36
N ASP A 195 13.17 -27.00 1.36
CA ASP A 195 14.26 -27.98 1.22
C ASP A 195 15.38 -27.75 2.26
N ASP A 196 15.74 -26.49 2.51
CA ASP A 196 16.76 -26.10 3.49
C ASP A 196 16.17 -25.13 4.53
N PRO A 197 15.74 -25.63 5.71
CA PRO A 197 15.13 -24.83 6.74
C PRO A 197 16.09 -23.84 7.45
N ASP A 198 17.41 -24.01 7.25
CA ASP A 198 18.42 -23.16 7.88
C ASP A 198 18.83 -21.96 7.01
N ASN A 199 18.44 -21.93 5.75
CA ASN A 199 18.81 -20.89 4.79
C ASN A 199 17.62 -20.10 4.24
N LEU A 200 16.79 -19.63 5.16
CA LEU A 200 15.53 -18.94 4.86
C LEU A 200 15.61 -17.44 5.15
N ILE A 201 14.88 -16.68 4.36
CA ILE A 201 14.55 -15.28 4.61
C ILE A 201 13.08 -15.04 4.30
N TRP A 202 12.42 -14.15 5.02
CA TRP A 202 11.09 -13.71 4.64
C TRP A 202 11.13 -12.32 4.01
N LEU A 203 10.26 -12.07 3.06
CA LEU A 203 9.92 -10.77 2.48
C LEU A 203 8.40 -10.61 2.53
N SER A 204 7.90 -9.41 2.32
CA SER A 204 6.45 -9.20 2.30
C SER A 204 5.98 -8.22 1.24
N GLN A 205 4.72 -8.37 0.85
CA GLN A 205 3.96 -7.38 0.11
C GLN A 205 3.86 -6.09 0.93
N THR A 206 3.98 -4.92 0.27
CA THR A 206 4.08 -3.62 0.97
C THR A 206 2.77 -3.14 1.60
N THR A 207 1.63 -3.76 1.28
CA THR A 207 0.27 -3.31 1.65
C THR A 207 -0.48 -4.25 2.60
N LEU A 208 0.20 -5.19 3.24
CA LEU A 208 -0.40 -6.09 4.23
C LEU A 208 -0.79 -5.38 5.53
N SER A 209 -1.64 -6.03 6.32
CA SER A 209 -1.77 -5.68 7.73
C SER A 209 -0.45 -5.96 8.45
N VAL A 210 0.03 -4.98 9.23
CA VAL A 210 1.25 -5.14 10.02
C VAL A 210 1.09 -6.28 11.03
N ASP A 211 -0.09 -6.37 11.67
CA ASP A 211 -0.35 -7.41 12.68
C ASP A 211 -0.43 -8.80 12.05
N GLU A 212 -1.10 -8.92 10.90
CA GLU A 212 -1.21 -10.17 10.14
C GLU A 212 0.18 -10.67 9.69
N ALA A 213 1.00 -9.78 9.12
CA ALA A 213 2.35 -10.15 8.71
C ALA A 213 3.20 -10.60 9.90
N LEU A 214 3.13 -9.91 11.04
CA LEU A 214 3.84 -10.30 12.25
C LEU A 214 3.35 -11.63 12.83
N GLU A 215 2.05 -11.94 12.75
CA GLU A 215 1.51 -13.24 13.17
C GLU A 215 2.05 -14.37 12.28
N ILE A 216 2.06 -14.18 10.96
CA ILE A 216 2.64 -15.14 10.01
C ILE A 216 4.14 -15.34 10.32
N VAL A 217 4.90 -14.27 10.48
CA VAL A 217 6.34 -14.34 10.81
C VAL A 217 6.58 -15.05 12.14
N ALA A 218 5.74 -14.84 13.16
CA ALA A 218 5.87 -15.54 14.43
C ALA A 218 5.73 -17.07 14.26
N VAL A 219 4.73 -17.52 13.49
CA VAL A 219 4.54 -18.94 13.18
C VAL A 219 5.72 -19.50 12.36
N LEU A 220 6.21 -18.76 11.38
CA LEU A 220 7.38 -19.18 10.60
C LEU A 220 8.63 -19.31 11.47
N ARG A 221 8.85 -18.40 12.43
CA ARG A 221 9.99 -18.48 13.37
C ARG A 221 9.90 -19.66 14.35
N GLU A 222 8.69 -20.02 14.78
CA GLU A 222 8.50 -21.24 15.59
C GLU A 222 8.94 -22.50 14.82
N ARG A 223 8.68 -22.55 13.53
CA ARG A 223 9.06 -23.68 12.66
C ARG A 223 10.50 -23.63 12.17
N PHE A 224 10.99 -22.42 11.91
CA PHE A 224 12.30 -22.16 11.32
C PHE A 224 13.09 -21.17 12.20
N PRO A 225 13.76 -21.65 13.26
CA PRO A 225 14.43 -20.77 14.22
C PRO A 225 15.54 -19.88 13.63
N ASN A 226 16.10 -20.28 12.46
CA ASN A 226 17.15 -19.53 11.75
C ASN A 226 16.57 -18.60 10.65
N LEU A 227 15.25 -18.44 10.57
CA LEU A 227 14.60 -17.52 9.62
C LEU A 227 15.15 -16.10 9.78
N GLN A 228 15.67 -15.55 8.68
CA GLN A 228 16.26 -14.21 8.66
C GLN A 228 15.21 -13.15 8.36
N ASP A 229 15.44 -11.97 8.93
CA ASP A 229 14.62 -10.78 8.66
C ASP A 229 15.16 -10.01 7.47
N PRO A 230 14.27 -9.29 6.70
CA PRO A 230 14.72 -8.31 5.74
C PRO A 230 15.55 -7.22 6.41
N PRO A 231 16.46 -6.55 5.68
CA PRO A 231 17.30 -5.49 6.24
C PRO A 231 16.54 -4.29 6.79
N SER A 232 15.33 -4.06 6.31
CA SER A 232 14.38 -3.05 6.78
C SER A 232 12.96 -3.52 6.46
N ASP A 233 11.96 -2.92 7.09
CA ASP A 233 10.56 -3.27 6.90
C ASP A 233 10.16 -3.21 5.42
N ASP A 234 9.43 -4.22 4.96
CA ASP A 234 8.87 -4.28 3.60
C ASP A 234 7.50 -3.60 3.54
N ILE A 235 6.70 -3.72 4.62
CA ILE A 235 5.44 -2.96 4.71
C ILE A 235 5.78 -1.48 4.68
N CYS A 236 5.23 -0.79 3.70
CA CYS A 236 5.63 0.60 3.46
C CYS A 236 5.11 1.55 4.55
N TYR A 237 5.82 2.67 4.75
CA TYR A 237 5.45 3.70 5.72
C TYR A 237 4.00 4.18 5.55
N ALA A 238 3.53 4.29 4.30
CA ALA A 238 2.18 4.76 4.01
C ALA A 238 1.12 3.78 4.51
N THR A 239 1.36 2.49 4.38
CA THR A 239 0.50 1.43 4.92
C THR A 239 0.51 1.46 6.45
N SER A 240 1.70 1.48 7.07
CA SER A 240 1.83 1.48 8.53
C SER A 240 1.20 2.72 9.17
N ASN A 241 1.41 3.91 8.59
CA ASN A 241 0.86 5.16 9.10
C ASN A 241 -0.67 5.19 9.04
N ARG A 242 -1.27 4.75 7.92
CA ARG A 242 -2.73 4.70 7.78
C ARG A 242 -3.35 3.69 8.72
N GLN A 243 -2.72 2.53 8.90
CA GLN A 243 -3.18 1.55 9.89
C GLN A 243 -3.06 2.09 11.32
N ALA A 244 -1.98 2.80 11.66
CA ALA A 244 -1.83 3.43 12.97
C ALA A 244 -2.94 4.46 13.24
N ALA A 245 -3.29 5.27 12.23
CA ALA A 245 -4.38 6.24 12.35
C ALA A 245 -5.74 5.56 12.57
N ILE A 246 -6.03 4.50 11.82
CA ILE A 246 -7.26 3.73 11.97
C ILE A 246 -7.31 3.04 13.34
N LYS A 247 -6.22 2.42 13.79
CA LYS A 247 -6.13 1.78 15.12
C LYS A 247 -6.43 2.76 16.24
N LEU A 248 -6.00 4.02 16.09
CA LEU A 248 -6.22 5.06 17.10
C LEU A 248 -7.68 5.49 17.20
N ILE A 249 -8.37 5.70 16.06
CA ILE A 249 -9.75 6.24 16.07
C ILE A 249 -10.81 5.16 16.26
N SER A 250 -10.55 3.92 15.82
CA SER A 250 -11.56 2.85 15.76
C SER A 250 -12.28 2.56 17.08
N PRO A 251 -11.59 2.56 18.27
CA PRO A 251 -12.26 2.30 19.54
C PRO A 251 -13.33 3.34 19.92
N GLU A 252 -13.25 4.56 19.34
CA GLU A 252 -14.18 5.66 19.61
C GLU A 252 -15.29 5.77 18.55
N CYS A 253 -15.26 4.94 17.49
CA CYS A 253 -16.16 5.03 16.37
C CYS A 253 -17.24 3.95 16.39
N ASP A 254 -18.50 4.36 16.20
CA ASP A 254 -19.62 3.42 16.00
C ASP A 254 -19.56 2.81 14.59
N LEU A 255 -19.18 3.62 13.61
CA LEU A 255 -19.00 3.24 12.21
C LEU A 255 -17.67 3.80 11.71
N VAL A 256 -16.86 2.99 11.03
CA VAL A 256 -15.70 3.46 10.27
C VAL A 256 -15.97 3.28 8.78
N ILE A 257 -15.78 4.34 8.00
CA ILE A 257 -15.88 4.33 6.54
C ILE A 257 -14.49 4.49 5.96
N ILE A 258 -14.09 3.52 5.12
CA ILE A 258 -12.85 3.56 4.36
C ILE A 258 -13.19 3.84 2.91
N VAL A 259 -12.71 4.96 2.38
CA VAL A 259 -12.81 5.26 0.95
C VAL A 259 -11.70 4.51 0.22
N GLY A 260 -12.04 3.79 -0.85
CA GLY A 260 -11.08 3.03 -1.65
C GLY A 260 -11.70 1.82 -2.36
N SER A 261 -11.02 1.30 -3.38
CA SER A 261 -11.56 0.25 -4.25
C SER A 261 -11.39 -1.16 -3.66
N ALA A 262 -12.25 -2.08 -4.11
CA ALA A 262 -12.32 -3.46 -3.59
C ALA A 262 -11.04 -4.28 -3.89
N ASN A 263 -10.38 -3.98 -4.98
CA ASN A 263 -9.12 -4.60 -5.38
C ASN A 263 -7.87 -3.91 -4.77
N SER A 264 -8.06 -2.83 -4.00
CA SER A 264 -6.96 -2.20 -3.27
C SER A 264 -6.69 -2.93 -1.96
N SER A 265 -5.60 -3.71 -1.91
CA SER A 265 -5.15 -4.42 -0.69
C SER A 265 -5.07 -3.47 0.51
N ASN A 266 -4.46 -2.29 0.36
CA ASN A 266 -4.39 -1.31 1.43
C ASN A 266 -5.77 -0.89 1.95
N SER A 267 -6.75 -0.61 1.06
CA SER A 267 -8.09 -0.19 1.48
C SER A 267 -8.88 -1.30 2.17
N VAL A 268 -8.73 -2.54 1.70
CA VAL A 268 -9.36 -3.72 2.33
C VAL A 268 -8.79 -3.93 3.72
N ARG A 269 -7.45 -3.90 3.87
CA ARG A 269 -6.79 -4.07 5.18
C ARG A 269 -7.19 -2.98 6.18
N LEU A 270 -7.36 -1.72 5.76
CA LEU A 270 -7.84 -0.65 6.65
C LEU A 270 -9.23 -0.93 7.22
N LYS A 271 -10.16 -1.46 6.41
CA LYS A 271 -11.48 -1.88 6.88
C LYS A 271 -11.38 -2.98 7.94
N GLU A 272 -10.54 -3.98 7.70
CA GLU A 272 -10.33 -5.10 8.62
C GLU A 272 -9.70 -4.64 9.93
N VAL A 273 -8.64 -3.83 9.85
CA VAL A 273 -7.99 -3.21 11.02
C VAL A 273 -8.99 -2.38 11.82
N ALA A 274 -9.87 -1.60 11.17
CA ALA A 274 -10.87 -0.81 11.88
C ALA A 274 -11.79 -1.71 12.73
N PHE A 275 -12.24 -2.82 12.17
CA PHE A 275 -13.09 -3.78 12.87
C PHE A 275 -12.35 -4.49 14.00
N GLU A 276 -11.12 -4.95 13.74
CA GLU A 276 -10.27 -5.62 14.73
C GLU A 276 -9.94 -4.74 15.94
N TYR A 277 -9.81 -3.44 15.73
CA TYR A 277 -9.47 -2.47 16.76
C TYR A 277 -10.68 -1.78 17.40
N GLY A 278 -11.87 -2.31 17.21
CA GLY A 278 -13.04 -2.03 18.05
C GLY A 278 -14.09 -1.11 17.45
N ALA A 279 -14.00 -0.75 16.17
CA ALA A 279 -15.14 -0.15 15.49
C ALA A 279 -16.34 -1.12 15.53
N THR A 280 -17.51 -0.61 15.90
CA THR A 280 -18.72 -1.43 15.94
C THR A 280 -19.08 -1.95 14.55
N ARG A 281 -18.85 -1.11 13.53
CA ARG A 281 -19.03 -1.41 12.13
C ARG A 281 -17.90 -0.77 11.30
N ALA A 282 -17.44 -1.45 10.27
CA ALA A 282 -16.48 -0.91 9.31
C ALA A 282 -16.94 -1.22 7.89
N GLU A 283 -16.99 -0.21 7.04
CA GLU A 283 -17.41 -0.35 5.65
C GLU A 283 -16.41 0.31 4.70
N ARG A 284 -16.36 -0.18 3.47
CA ARG A 284 -15.52 0.34 2.39
C ARG A 284 -16.40 0.77 1.22
N VAL A 285 -16.14 1.92 0.67
CA VAL A 285 -16.85 2.46 -0.50
C VAL A 285 -15.84 3.02 -1.51
N ASP A 286 -16.14 2.91 -2.79
CA ASP A 286 -15.40 3.64 -3.84
C ASP A 286 -15.84 5.11 -3.88
N PHE A 287 -17.14 5.37 -3.71
CA PHE A 287 -17.76 6.69 -3.85
C PHE A 287 -18.80 6.94 -2.76
N ALA A 288 -19.05 8.19 -2.45
CA ALA A 288 -20.02 8.62 -1.45
C ALA A 288 -21.44 8.07 -1.70
N ASN A 289 -21.85 7.94 -2.97
CA ASN A 289 -23.17 7.42 -3.35
C ASN A 289 -23.39 5.92 -3.09
N GLN A 290 -22.35 5.20 -2.66
CA GLN A 290 -22.45 3.79 -2.24
C GLN A 290 -22.75 3.64 -0.73
N ILE A 291 -22.75 4.76 0.00
CA ILE A 291 -23.07 4.75 1.43
C ILE A 291 -24.57 4.55 1.61
N ASP A 292 -24.92 3.49 2.35
CA ASP A 292 -26.31 3.21 2.70
C ASP A 292 -26.72 4.05 3.91
N GLU A 293 -27.82 4.78 3.81
CA GLU A 293 -28.39 5.59 4.90
C GLU A 293 -28.65 4.77 6.18
N ALA A 294 -29.03 3.51 6.02
CA ALA A 294 -29.27 2.59 7.15
C ALA A 294 -28.00 2.38 8.02
N TRP A 295 -26.80 2.67 7.49
CA TRP A 295 -25.58 2.56 8.29
C TRP A 295 -25.53 3.57 9.44
N PHE A 296 -26.26 4.68 9.34
CA PHE A 296 -26.26 5.77 10.34
C PHE A 296 -27.25 5.58 11.47
N GLU A 297 -28.05 4.49 11.46
CA GLU A 297 -28.98 4.20 12.54
C GLU A 297 -28.22 3.92 13.85
N GLY A 298 -28.46 4.75 14.87
CA GLY A 298 -27.80 4.63 16.17
C GLY A 298 -26.32 5.03 16.20
N VAL A 299 -25.79 5.64 15.12
CA VAL A 299 -24.40 6.08 15.01
C VAL A 299 -24.26 7.54 15.42
N ALA A 300 -23.40 7.83 16.39
CA ALA A 300 -23.01 9.18 16.79
C ALA A 300 -21.63 9.57 16.25
N THR A 301 -20.66 8.65 16.29
CA THR A 301 -19.30 8.92 15.85
C THR A 301 -18.97 8.10 14.61
N VAL A 302 -18.68 8.77 13.49
CA VAL A 302 -18.19 8.17 12.26
C VAL A 302 -16.69 8.39 12.15
N GLY A 303 -15.91 7.32 12.06
CA GLY A 303 -14.51 7.36 11.65
C GLY A 303 -14.43 7.41 10.12
N LEU A 304 -13.60 8.27 9.57
CA LEU A 304 -13.39 8.38 8.13
C LEU A 304 -11.90 8.33 7.81
N SER A 305 -11.54 7.50 6.84
CA SER A 305 -10.21 7.44 6.24
C SER A 305 -10.27 6.97 4.81
N SER A 306 -9.11 6.92 4.16
CA SER A 306 -9.02 6.40 2.80
C SER A 306 -7.71 5.64 2.56
N GLY A 307 -7.75 4.74 1.57
CA GLY A 307 -6.57 4.02 1.12
C GLY A 307 -5.53 4.93 0.47
N ALA A 308 -4.31 4.39 0.33
CA ALA A 308 -3.14 5.09 -0.22
C ALA A 308 -3.26 5.44 -1.71
N SER A 309 -4.26 4.91 -2.41
CA SER A 309 -4.54 5.15 -3.83
C SER A 309 -5.74 6.08 -4.08
N VAL A 310 -6.27 6.73 -3.04
CA VAL A 310 -7.50 7.51 -3.10
C VAL A 310 -7.19 9.00 -3.19
N PRO A 311 -7.67 9.73 -4.21
CA PRO A 311 -7.56 11.18 -4.23
C PRO A 311 -8.46 11.81 -3.17
N GLU A 312 -8.00 12.93 -2.57
CA GLU A 312 -8.67 13.59 -1.45
C GLU A 312 -10.10 14.04 -1.81
N VAL A 313 -10.40 14.34 -3.08
CA VAL A 313 -11.74 14.73 -3.53
C VAL A 313 -12.81 13.71 -3.14
N LEU A 314 -12.50 12.42 -3.20
CA LEU A 314 -13.47 11.37 -2.82
C LEU A 314 -13.74 11.35 -1.30
N VAL A 315 -12.76 11.73 -0.49
CA VAL A 315 -12.95 11.90 0.97
C VAL A 315 -13.82 13.12 1.24
N GLN A 316 -13.60 14.21 0.51
CA GLN A 316 -14.40 15.42 0.61
C GLN A 316 -15.86 15.18 0.21
N ASP A 317 -16.11 14.36 -0.82
CA ASP A 317 -17.47 13.96 -1.21
C ASP A 317 -18.18 13.19 -0.09
N VAL A 318 -17.46 12.29 0.60
CA VAL A 318 -18.01 11.57 1.76
C VAL A 318 -18.27 12.53 2.92
N LEU A 319 -17.37 13.46 3.20
CA LEU A 319 -17.57 14.48 4.25
C LEU A 319 -18.80 15.35 3.95
N ALA A 320 -19.00 15.75 2.70
CA ALA A 320 -20.18 16.51 2.27
C ALA A 320 -21.47 15.71 2.51
N LEU A 321 -21.48 14.44 2.12
CA LEU A 321 -22.61 13.55 2.39
C LEU A 321 -22.88 13.41 3.90
N LEU A 322 -21.84 13.17 4.71
CA LEU A 322 -21.97 13.04 6.16
C LEU A 322 -22.56 14.33 6.80
N ALA A 323 -22.19 15.51 6.29
CA ALA A 323 -22.76 16.78 6.75
C ALA A 323 -24.27 16.86 6.50
N ASP A 324 -24.77 16.36 5.35
CA ASP A 324 -26.20 16.28 5.06
C ASP A 324 -26.96 15.37 6.06
N TYR A 325 -26.29 14.35 6.60
CA TYR A 325 -26.82 13.50 7.68
C TYR A 325 -26.60 14.06 9.09
N GLY A 326 -26.07 15.29 9.20
CA GLY A 326 -25.91 16.02 10.46
C GLY A 326 -24.57 15.81 11.15
N TYR A 327 -23.59 15.15 10.54
CA TYR A 327 -22.22 15.01 11.04
C TYR A 327 -21.37 16.22 10.62
N VAL A 328 -21.66 17.39 11.22
CA VAL A 328 -21.03 18.66 10.85
C VAL A 328 -19.75 18.98 11.64
N GLN A 329 -19.56 18.31 12.77
CA GLN A 329 -18.32 18.42 13.53
C GLN A 329 -17.31 17.43 12.98
N VAL A 330 -16.15 17.92 12.53
CA VAL A 330 -15.05 17.09 12.01
C VAL A 330 -13.83 17.33 12.88
N ASP A 331 -13.36 16.27 13.53
CA ASP A 331 -12.16 16.27 14.37
C ASP A 331 -11.06 15.49 13.62
N GLU A 332 -10.06 16.18 13.09
CA GLU A 332 -8.94 15.54 12.42
C GLU A 332 -7.95 14.97 13.44
N VAL A 333 -7.62 13.68 13.28
CA VAL A 333 -6.69 12.95 14.15
C VAL A 333 -5.45 12.59 13.36
N VAL A 334 -4.35 13.33 13.60
CA VAL A 334 -3.08 13.17 12.87
C VAL A 334 -2.14 12.28 13.69
N THR A 335 -1.66 11.20 13.10
CA THR A 335 -0.71 10.26 13.73
C THR A 335 0.70 10.37 13.20
N ALA A 336 0.87 10.85 11.97
CA ALA A 336 2.17 11.04 11.34
C ALA A 336 2.09 12.12 10.26
N GLU A 337 3.23 12.76 9.99
CA GLU A 337 3.43 13.63 8.81
C GLU A 337 4.19 12.86 7.74
N GLU A 338 3.79 13.03 6.48
CA GLU A 338 4.41 12.38 5.33
C GLU A 338 4.99 13.42 4.38
N ASP A 339 6.33 13.56 4.38
CA ASP A 339 7.05 14.54 3.55
C ASP A 339 7.83 13.88 2.39
N ILE A 340 7.65 12.57 2.21
CA ILE A 340 8.34 11.82 1.17
C ILE A 340 7.77 12.21 -0.19
N ILE A 341 8.69 12.54 -1.12
CA ILE A 341 8.38 12.79 -2.53
C ILE A 341 9.32 11.92 -3.38
N PHE A 342 8.76 11.16 -4.31
CA PHE A 342 9.55 10.39 -5.26
C PHE A 342 9.67 11.12 -6.60
N SER A 343 10.86 11.09 -7.18
CA SER A 343 11.08 11.58 -8.54
C SER A 343 10.32 10.74 -9.56
N LEU A 344 9.88 11.37 -10.64
CA LEU A 344 9.26 10.69 -11.78
C LEU A 344 10.16 9.57 -12.33
N PRO A 345 9.59 8.61 -13.08
CA PRO A 345 10.37 7.58 -13.78
C PRO A 345 11.53 8.17 -14.58
N LYS A 346 12.64 7.46 -14.56
CA LYS A 346 13.91 7.91 -15.16
C LYS A 346 13.76 8.21 -16.66
N GLU A 347 13.01 7.35 -17.35
CA GLU A 347 12.74 7.43 -18.79
C GLU A 347 12.03 8.75 -19.09
N LEU A 348 10.90 8.98 -18.44
CA LEU A 348 10.07 10.16 -18.61
C LEU A 348 10.83 11.45 -18.23
N ARG A 349 11.60 11.44 -17.14
CA ARG A 349 12.43 12.61 -16.76
C ARG A 349 13.46 12.97 -17.85
N ALA A 350 14.06 11.95 -18.46
CA ALA A 350 15.03 12.17 -19.53
C ALA A 350 14.40 12.81 -20.76
N GLU A 351 13.18 12.42 -21.10
CA GLU A 351 12.40 12.97 -22.21
C GLU A 351 11.96 14.41 -21.94
N LEU A 352 11.33 14.65 -20.78
CA LEU A 352 10.89 15.99 -20.38
C LEU A 352 12.05 16.99 -20.33
N LYS A 353 13.22 16.55 -19.85
CA LYS A 353 14.42 17.39 -19.84
C LYS A 353 14.90 17.73 -21.25
N LYS A 354 14.89 16.77 -22.19
CA LYS A 354 15.24 17.03 -23.60
C LYS A 354 14.26 18.00 -24.27
N ALA A 355 12.98 17.97 -23.85
CA ALA A 355 11.96 18.89 -24.32
C ALA A 355 12.05 20.30 -23.69
N GLY A 356 13.00 20.55 -22.78
CA GLY A 356 13.17 21.84 -22.09
C GLY A 356 12.24 22.07 -20.92
N ASP A 357 11.61 21.02 -20.40
CA ASP A 357 10.60 21.09 -19.33
C ASP A 357 11.17 20.59 -17.98
N GLU A 358 12.25 21.23 -17.52
CA GLU A 358 12.90 20.85 -16.24
C GLU A 358 11.98 21.00 -15.02
N ALA A 359 11.09 21.99 -15.02
CA ALA A 359 10.18 22.26 -13.92
C ALA A 359 9.14 21.12 -13.73
N ARG A 360 8.78 20.42 -14.81
CA ARG A 360 7.83 19.30 -14.81
C ARG A 360 8.50 17.96 -14.55
N SER A 361 9.82 17.91 -14.50
CA SER A 361 10.56 16.67 -14.19
C SER A 361 10.58 16.31 -12.70
N LEU A 362 10.09 17.20 -11.83
CA LEU A 362 9.93 16.94 -10.40
C LEU A 362 8.52 16.37 -10.17
N GLY A 363 8.45 15.12 -9.67
CA GLY A 363 7.18 14.48 -9.31
C GLY A 363 6.53 15.14 -8.10
N GLY A 364 5.22 15.01 -8.03
CA GLY A 364 4.37 15.41 -6.91
C GLY A 364 3.28 16.41 -7.32
N HIS A 365 2.03 16.06 -7.05
CA HIS A 365 0.97 17.05 -6.94
C HIS A 365 1.29 17.94 -5.72
N ARG A 366 1.19 19.27 -5.87
CA ARG A 366 1.18 20.13 -4.68
C ARG A 366 -0.03 19.70 -3.85
N ARG A 367 0.18 19.37 -2.56
CA ARG A 367 -0.91 19.07 -1.63
C ARG A 367 -1.88 20.26 -1.68
N GLY A 368 -3.06 20.07 -2.25
CA GLY A 368 -4.09 21.09 -2.43
C GLY A 368 -4.71 21.21 -3.83
N ASP A 369 -4.11 20.57 -4.84
CA ASP A 369 -4.60 20.62 -6.23
C ASP A 369 -5.18 19.27 -6.71
N ALA A 370 -5.33 18.28 -5.82
CA ALA A 370 -5.91 16.96 -6.10
C ALA A 370 -7.30 16.81 -5.50
#